data_1de3c1f1b5c093639e3309dbb56f2799
#
_entry.id   1de3c1f1b5c093639e3309dbb56f2799
#
_cell.length_a   1.000
_cell.length_b   1.000
_cell.length_c   1.000
_cell.angle_alpha   90.00
_cell.angle_beta   90.00
_cell.angle_gamma   90.00
#
_symmetry.space_group_name_H-M   'P 1'
#
loop_
_entity.id
_entity.type
_entity.pdbx_description
1 polymer ?
#
loop_
_entity_poly.entity_id
_entity_poly.type
_entity_poly.pdbx_seq_one_letter_code
_entity_poly.pdbx_strand_id
1 'polypeptide(L)'
;MLSLVELKRRLENIVQIGQVSATKNQDGKALARVVVHDVGEDKRVTDFLPVLSLANSFFRVFFPIRVGEQVLVISLFGDANKGFILRSIFNKSCKEPDGASENKAIVEFEDGAIFSYDTKSSTLEVLNPKIINVKVGESVNVEVGQTIVVNVGQSAKIVAPTVDIESTTTTIKSANINLLGQTLIEGGITTRGAGGGAGTFSIDGTLDITQNLSTGGNASIGGSISDSKGDLTNHSNEGYGRD
;
A
#
# COMPACT_ATOMS: atom_id res chain seq x y z
N MET A 1 47.63 41.72 -8.26
CA MET A 1 47.85 40.50 -9.07
C MET A 1 47.84 39.30 -8.13
N LEU A 2 47.04 38.25 -8.39
CA LEU A 2 47.10 37.04 -7.60
C LEU A 2 48.44 36.34 -7.84
N SER A 3 49.09 35.86 -6.76
CA SER A 3 50.32 35.05 -6.91
C SER A 3 50.01 33.70 -7.58
N LEU A 4 50.99 33.11 -8.25
CA LEU A 4 50.85 31.79 -8.88
C LEU A 4 50.48 30.72 -7.84
N VAL A 5 51.00 30.83 -6.64
CA VAL A 5 50.69 29.93 -5.50
C VAL A 5 49.24 30.05 -5.08
N GLU A 6 48.71 31.26 -4.98
CA GLU A 6 47.32 31.49 -4.63
C GLU A 6 46.37 31.02 -5.75
N LEU A 7 46.74 31.20 -7.01
CA LEU A 7 45.97 30.69 -8.14
C LEU A 7 45.91 29.17 -8.12
N LYS A 8 47.04 28.51 -7.90
CA LYS A 8 47.11 27.06 -7.77
C LYS A 8 46.21 26.55 -6.63
N ARG A 9 46.33 27.13 -5.44
CA ARG A 9 45.51 26.79 -4.27
C ARG A 9 44.00 26.93 -4.56
N ARG A 10 43.60 28.00 -5.24
CA ARG A 10 42.18 28.19 -5.60
C ARG A 10 41.70 27.15 -6.59
N LEU A 11 42.50 26.79 -7.60
CA LEU A 11 42.16 25.78 -8.56
C LEU A 11 41.98 24.39 -7.92
N GLU A 12 42.90 24.02 -7.02
CA GLU A 12 42.84 22.75 -6.29
C GLU A 12 41.62 22.65 -5.37
N ASN A 13 41.13 23.81 -4.88
CA ASN A 13 39.98 23.86 -3.98
C ASN A 13 38.61 23.99 -4.66
N ILE A 14 38.54 24.13 -6.00
CA ILE A 14 37.23 24.29 -6.68
C ILE A 14 36.34 23.07 -6.50
N VAL A 15 36.88 21.85 -6.60
CA VAL A 15 36.16 20.61 -6.48
C VAL A 15 36.93 19.70 -5.54
N GLN A 16 36.27 19.26 -4.47
CA GLN A 16 36.89 18.41 -3.46
C GLN A 16 35.91 17.34 -3.01
N ILE A 17 36.43 16.18 -2.63
CA ILE A 17 35.67 15.12 -1.96
C ILE A 17 35.90 15.27 -0.46
N GLY A 18 34.84 15.12 0.33
CA GLY A 18 34.94 15.18 1.77
C GLY A 18 33.86 14.38 2.48
N GLN A 19 33.92 14.38 3.79
CA GLN A 19 32.99 13.69 4.66
C GLN A 19 32.19 14.70 5.49
N VAL A 20 30.87 14.51 5.54
CA VAL A 20 29.98 15.35 6.34
C VAL A 20 30.31 15.20 7.84
N SER A 21 30.59 16.31 8.51
CA SER A 21 30.89 16.36 9.93
C SER A 21 29.77 16.93 10.80
N ALA A 22 28.92 17.79 10.23
CA ALA A 22 27.76 18.36 10.91
C ALA A 22 26.66 18.73 9.91
N THR A 23 25.41 18.66 10.35
CA THR A 23 24.23 19.00 9.54
C THR A 23 23.31 19.94 10.30
N LYS A 24 22.59 20.81 9.61
CA LYS A 24 21.48 21.59 10.14
C LYS A 24 20.48 21.96 9.04
N ASN A 25 19.23 22.20 9.45
CA ASN A 25 18.24 22.83 8.60
C ASN A 25 18.01 24.26 9.09
N GLN A 26 18.15 25.21 8.20
CA GLN A 26 17.98 26.62 8.53
C GLN A 26 17.41 27.37 7.32
N ASP A 27 16.41 28.21 7.53
CA ASP A 27 15.75 29.02 6.49
C ASP A 27 15.31 28.22 5.27
N GLY A 28 14.73 27.03 5.51
CA GLY A 28 14.25 26.15 4.45
C GLY A 28 15.36 25.48 3.63
N LYS A 29 16.59 25.49 4.11
CA LYS A 29 17.78 24.91 3.43
C LYS A 29 18.37 23.79 4.28
N ALA A 30 18.72 22.70 3.64
CA ALA A 30 19.62 21.70 4.22
C ALA A 30 21.06 22.23 4.07
N LEU A 31 21.76 22.33 5.19
CA LEU A 31 23.12 22.78 5.26
C LEU A 31 23.99 21.71 5.91
N ALA A 32 25.24 21.58 5.45
CA ALA A 32 26.20 20.69 6.09
C ALA A 32 27.60 21.28 6.10
N ARG A 33 28.40 20.86 7.09
CA ARG A 33 29.85 21.04 7.15
C ARG A 33 30.55 19.80 6.67
N VAL A 34 31.61 19.99 5.92
CA VAL A 34 32.35 18.87 5.31
C VAL A 34 33.82 18.99 5.71
N VAL A 35 34.38 17.88 6.17
CA VAL A 35 35.81 17.70 6.31
C VAL A 35 36.37 17.33 4.96
N VAL A 36 37.15 18.18 4.36
CA VAL A 36 37.87 17.94 3.11
C VAL A 36 39.35 17.66 3.42
N HIS A 37 39.96 16.79 2.61
CA HIS A 37 41.40 16.53 2.71
C HIS A 37 42.12 17.42 1.70
N ASP A 38 43.02 18.26 2.18
CA ASP A 38 43.95 19.00 1.32
C ASP A 38 45.05 18.04 0.79
N VAL A 39 45.76 18.46 -0.23
CA VAL A 39 46.91 17.76 -0.85
C VAL A 39 48.11 17.65 0.11
N GLY A 40 47.89 17.78 1.41
CA GLY A 40 48.79 17.56 2.55
C GLY A 40 47.96 16.91 3.67
N GLU A 41 48.59 16.56 4.78
CA GLU A 41 47.92 15.88 5.89
C GLU A 41 46.92 16.77 6.67
N ASP A 42 46.72 18.02 6.27
CA ASP A 42 45.84 18.99 6.93
C ASP A 42 44.39 18.76 6.57
N LYS A 43 43.57 18.46 7.58
CA LYS A 43 42.11 18.38 7.46
C LYS A 43 41.51 19.77 7.58
N ARG A 44 40.76 20.18 6.59
CA ARG A 44 40.02 21.44 6.63
C ARG A 44 38.52 21.17 6.75
N VAL A 45 37.84 21.99 7.54
CA VAL A 45 36.37 21.92 7.71
C VAL A 45 35.77 23.15 7.03
N THR A 46 34.77 22.93 6.17
CA THR A 46 34.05 24.05 5.53
C THR A 46 33.13 24.75 6.53
N ASP A 47 32.63 25.93 6.17
CA ASP A 47 31.40 26.44 6.78
C ASP A 47 30.19 25.60 6.44
N PHE A 48 29.03 25.96 6.99
CA PHE A 48 27.76 25.33 6.61
C PHE A 48 27.38 25.72 5.19
N LEU A 49 27.59 24.82 4.27
CA LEU A 49 27.27 25.00 2.85
C LEU A 49 25.90 24.40 2.52
N PRO A 50 25.15 25.01 1.60
CA PRO A 50 23.88 24.45 1.13
C PRO A 50 24.08 23.14 0.37
N VAL A 51 23.19 22.16 0.66
CA VAL A 51 23.15 20.87 -0.02
C VAL A 51 22.23 20.98 -1.23
N LEU A 52 22.72 20.61 -2.40
CA LEU A 52 21.91 20.57 -3.61
C LEU A 52 20.87 19.46 -3.52
N SER A 53 19.66 19.76 -3.93
CA SER A 53 18.54 18.83 -3.99
C SER A 53 17.92 18.86 -5.38
N LEU A 54 17.28 17.77 -5.77
CA LEU A 54 16.45 17.69 -6.98
C LEU A 54 15.15 18.45 -6.72
N ALA A 55 15.16 19.77 -6.95
CA ALA A 55 14.02 20.61 -6.64
C ALA A 55 13.95 21.87 -7.54
N ASN A 56 12.72 22.28 -7.81
CA ASN A 56 12.38 23.56 -8.40
C ASN A 56 11.05 24.07 -7.79
N SER A 57 10.45 25.12 -8.36
CA SER A 57 9.17 25.63 -7.87
C SER A 57 7.98 24.66 -8.06
N PHE A 58 8.07 23.75 -9.01
CA PHE A 58 7.04 22.76 -9.33
C PHE A 58 7.23 21.45 -8.56
N PHE A 59 8.47 20.99 -8.37
CA PHE A 59 8.80 19.69 -7.82
C PHE A 59 9.86 19.80 -6.74
N ARG A 60 9.63 19.24 -5.56
CA ARG A 60 10.54 19.26 -4.42
C ARG A 60 10.70 17.87 -3.83
N VAL A 61 11.94 17.40 -3.78
CA VAL A 61 12.33 16.15 -3.11
C VAL A 61 13.36 16.49 -2.02
N PHE A 62 13.16 15.94 -0.85
CA PHE A 62 14.08 16.09 0.27
C PHE A 62 14.51 14.73 0.80
N PHE A 63 15.81 14.51 0.76
CA PHE A 63 16.46 13.41 1.46
C PHE A 63 17.40 14.03 2.51
N PRO A 64 17.32 13.62 3.78
CA PRO A 64 18.21 14.15 4.81
C PRO A 64 19.67 13.79 4.50
N ILE A 65 20.55 14.78 4.55
CA ILE A 65 22.00 14.52 4.55
C ILE A 65 22.44 14.19 5.97
N ARG A 66 23.34 13.22 6.15
CA ARG A 66 23.78 12.74 7.45
C ARG A 66 25.27 12.87 7.65
N VAL A 67 25.67 12.97 8.93
CA VAL A 67 27.08 12.91 9.33
C VAL A 67 27.67 11.56 8.91
N GLY A 68 28.88 11.59 8.33
CA GLY A 68 29.56 10.42 7.82
C GLY A 68 29.41 10.18 6.32
N GLU A 69 28.42 10.81 5.65
CA GLU A 69 28.28 10.71 4.21
C GLU A 69 29.49 11.28 3.47
N GLN A 70 29.93 10.60 2.41
CA GLN A 70 30.93 11.10 1.49
C GLN A 70 30.27 11.94 0.41
N VAL A 71 30.75 13.13 0.19
CA VAL A 71 30.12 14.13 -0.69
C VAL A 71 31.16 14.85 -1.55
N LEU A 72 30.67 15.42 -2.65
CA LEU A 72 31.45 16.36 -3.46
C LEU A 72 31.13 17.79 -3.01
N VAL A 73 32.18 18.58 -2.75
CA VAL A 73 32.09 20.00 -2.45
C VAL A 73 32.53 20.79 -3.66
N ILE A 74 31.70 21.71 -4.13
CA ILE A 74 32.03 22.66 -5.18
C ILE A 74 32.18 24.05 -4.52
N SER A 75 33.39 24.55 -4.46
CA SER A 75 33.71 25.83 -3.84
C SER A 75 33.78 26.93 -4.89
N LEU A 76 33.00 27.99 -4.70
CA LEU A 76 33.04 29.16 -5.60
C LEU A 76 34.36 29.85 -5.50
N PHE A 77 35.07 30.03 -6.60
CA PHE A 77 36.39 30.67 -6.69
C PHE A 77 37.46 30.02 -5.78
N GLY A 78 37.28 28.74 -5.41
CA GLY A 78 38.17 28.03 -4.51
C GLY A 78 38.09 28.49 -3.04
N ASP A 79 37.03 29.18 -2.64
CA ASP A 79 36.76 29.57 -1.26
C ASP A 79 35.90 28.47 -0.59
N ALA A 80 36.49 27.74 0.34
CA ALA A 80 35.84 26.63 1.04
C ALA A 80 34.59 27.02 1.86
N ASN A 81 34.42 28.31 2.13
CA ASN A 81 33.29 28.84 2.88
C ASN A 81 32.15 29.30 1.96
N LYS A 82 32.33 29.20 0.65
CA LYS A 82 31.35 29.60 -0.36
C LYS A 82 31.21 28.51 -1.39
N GLY A 83 30.06 27.85 -1.43
CA GLY A 83 29.87 26.79 -2.39
C GLY A 83 28.63 25.97 -2.12
N PHE A 84 28.61 24.76 -2.67
CA PHE A 84 27.51 23.83 -2.61
C PHE A 84 28.03 22.41 -2.37
N ILE A 85 27.21 21.61 -1.72
CA ILE A 85 27.47 20.19 -1.53
C ILE A 85 26.61 19.40 -2.51
N LEU A 86 27.26 18.61 -3.36
CA LEU A 86 26.65 17.59 -4.20
C LEU A 86 26.80 16.23 -3.51
N ARG A 87 25.71 15.57 -3.28
CA ARG A 87 25.62 14.32 -2.52
C ARG A 87 25.29 13.15 -3.46
N SER A 88 25.39 11.92 -3.12
CA SER A 88 26.29 11.27 -2.15
C SER A 88 27.16 10.36 -3.00
N ILE A 89 28.33 10.00 -2.51
CA ILE A 89 29.18 9.03 -3.20
C ILE A 89 29.15 7.76 -2.38
N PHE A 90 28.71 6.65 -2.99
CA PHE A 90 28.74 5.34 -2.34
C PHE A 90 30.17 4.92 -2.02
N ASN A 91 30.35 4.33 -0.87
CA ASN A 91 31.65 3.89 -0.37
C ASN A 91 31.49 2.66 0.55
N LYS A 92 32.56 2.22 1.19
CA LYS A 92 32.54 1.04 2.07
C LYS A 92 31.60 1.18 3.27
N SER A 93 31.35 2.40 3.75
CA SER A 93 30.49 2.69 4.91
C SER A 93 29.06 3.02 4.51
N CYS A 94 28.85 3.47 3.29
CA CYS A 94 27.55 3.81 2.71
C CYS A 94 27.50 3.16 1.33
N LYS A 95 27.04 1.92 1.27
CA LYS A 95 26.95 1.13 0.04
C LYS A 95 25.68 1.49 -0.73
N GLU A 96 25.68 1.15 -2.02
CA GLU A 96 24.44 1.12 -2.79
C GLU A 96 23.47 0.07 -2.21
N PRO A 97 22.16 0.23 -2.43
CA PRO A 97 21.15 -0.74 -1.99
C PRO A 97 21.43 -2.15 -2.51
N ASP A 98 21.15 -3.16 -1.69
CA ASP A 98 21.31 -4.54 -2.11
C ASP A 98 20.41 -4.86 -3.30
N GLY A 99 20.99 -5.49 -4.33
CA GLY A 99 20.29 -5.82 -5.57
C GLY A 99 20.19 -4.67 -6.58
N ALA A 100 20.85 -3.53 -6.33
CA ALA A 100 20.99 -2.48 -7.32
C ALA A 100 21.73 -3.02 -8.57
N SER A 101 21.25 -2.68 -9.76
CA SER A 101 21.83 -3.11 -11.03
C SER A 101 21.49 -2.13 -12.15
N GLU A 102 22.06 -2.35 -13.31
CA GLU A 102 21.76 -1.56 -14.52
C GLU A 102 20.27 -1.60 -14.94
N ASN A 103 19.52 -2.63 -14.49
CA ASN A 103 18.11 -2.82 -14.83
C ASN A 103 17.16 -2.51 -13.66
N LYS A 104 17.67 -2.29 -12.44
CA LYS A 104 16.84 -2.09 -11.24
C LYS A 104 17.17 -0.80 -10.52
N ALA A 105 16.21 0.13 -10.49
CA ALA A 105 16.25 1.32 -9.66
C ALA A 105 15.68 0.99 -8.27
N ILE A 106 16.36 1.44 -7.21
CA ILE A 106 15.98 1.15 -5.82
C ILE A 106 16.08 2.42 -4.97
N VAL A 107 15.05 2.65 -4.18
CA VAL A 107 15.06 3.58 -3.05
C VAL A 107 14.87 2.74 -1.79
N GLU A 108 15.91 2.63 -0.99
CA GLU A 108 15.92 1.89 0.26
C GLU A 108 16.01 2.86 1.44
N PHE A 109 15.20 2.62 2.46
CA PHE A 109 15.21 3.39 3.71
C PHE A 109 15.92 2.60 4.82
N GLU A 110 16.41 3.30 5.83
CA GLU A 110 17.18 2.70 6.93
C GLU A 110 16.42 1.65 7.76
N ASP A 111 15.09 1.68 7.73
CA ASP A 111 14.21 0.71 8.38
C ASP A 111 13.91 -0.51 7.51
N GLY A 112 14.51 -0.61 6.32
CA GLY A 112 14.34 -1.70 5.36
C GLY A 112 13.11 -1.55 4.46
N ALA A 113 12.42 -0.43 4.47
CA ALA A 113 11.37 -0.16 3.49
C ALA A 113 12.01 0.12 2.12
N ILE A 114 11.44 -0.47 1.08
CA ILE A 114 11.98 -0.42 -0.29
C ILE A 114 10.89 -0.01 -1.27
N PHE A 115 11.26 0.88 -2.18
CA PHE A 115 10.53 1.18 -3.39
C PHE A 115 11.45 0.90 -4.58
N SER A 116 11.09 -0.03 -5.45
CA SER A 116 11.96 -0.40 -6.56
C SER A 116 11.21 -0.66 -7.86
N TYR A 117 11.90 -0.49 -8.98
CA TYR A 117 11.42 -0.87 -10.30
C TYR A 117 12.51 -1.61 -11.07
N ASP A 118 12.19 -2.83 -11.50
CA ASP A 118 13.05 -3.66 -12.33
C ASP A 118 12.54 -3.68 -13.76
N THR A 119 13.32 -3.14 -14.69
CA THR A 119 12.96 -3.06 -16.12
C THR A 119 13.01 -4.41 -16.82
N LYS A 120 13.80 -5.37 -16.32
CA LYS A 120 13.94 -6.69 -16.92
C LYS A 120 12.70 -7.55 -16.70
N SER A 121 12.12 -7.49 -15.51
CA SER A 121 10.87 -8.17 -15.15
C SER A 121 9.63 -7.29 -15.27
N SER A 122 9.81 -5.99 -15.55
CA SER A 122 8.74 -4.96 -15.53
C SER A 122 7.97 -4.95 -14.21
N THR A 123 8.68 -5.09 -13.10
CA THR A 123 8.07 -5.22 -11.77
C THR A 123 8.30 -3.98 -10.92
N LEU A 124 7.21 -3.40 -10.43
CA LEU A 124 7.23 -2.36 -9.40
C LEU A 124 6.95 -3.01 -8.03
N GLU A 125 7.81 -2.74 -7.06
CA GLU A 125 7.69 -3.28 -5.70
C GLU A 125 7.66 -2.17 -4.66
N VAL A 126 6.78 -2.33 -3.67
CA VAL A 126 6.79 -1.58 -2.41
C VAL A 126 6.84 -2.61 -1.29
N LEU A 127 8.00 -2.74 -0.66
CA LEU A 127 8.28 -3.80 0.32
C LEU A 127 8.50 -3.22 1.71
N ASN A 128 8.08 -3.96 2.72
CA ASN A 128 8.35 -3.74 4.14
C ASN A 128 7.88 -2.42 4.77
N PRO A 129 7.12 -1.51 4.15
CA PRO A 129 6.58 -0.40 4.91
C PRO A 129 5.62 -0.92 5.99
N LYS A 130 5.71 -0.37 7.17
CA LYS A 130 4.79 -0.73 8.26
C LYS A 130 3.36 -0.28 7.96
N ILE A 131 3.20 0.87 7.32
CA ILE A 131 1.91 1.47 6.97
C ILE A 131 2.02 2.15 5.62
N ILE A 132 1.03 1.92 4.76
CA ILE A 132 0.84 2.67 3.52
C ILE A 132 -0.50 3.41 3.64
N ASN A 133 -0.45 4.75 3.57
CA ASN A 133 -1.65 5.60 3.53
C ASN A 133 -1.81 6.17 2.12
N VAL A 134 -2.94 5.87 1.49
CA VAL A 134 -3.34 6.44 0.20
C VAL A 134 -4.56 7.31 0.43
N LYS A 135 -4.43 8.63 0.22
CA LYS A 135 -5.53 9.60 0.31
C LYS A 135 -5.65 10.35 -1.00
N VAL A 136 -6.78 10.23 -1.65
CA VAL A 136 -7.07 10.82 -2.95
C VAL A 136 -8.31 11.69 -2.83
N GLY A 137 -8.33 12.86 -3.51
CA GLY A 137 -9.44 13.80 -3.46
C GLY A 137 -10.68 13.34 -4.25
N GLU A 138 -10.47 12.57 -5.32
CA GLU A 138 -11.57 12.18 -6.23
C GLU A 138 -11.66 10.65 -6.40
N SER A 139 -10.73 10.02 -7.12
CA SER A 139 -10.84 8.60 -7.47
C SER A 139 -9.51 7.86 -7.44
N VAL A 140 -9.58 6.57 -7.13
CA VAL A 140 -8.52 5.59 -7.37
C VAL A 140 -9.05 4.56 -8.36
N ASN A 141 -8.43 4.46 -9.54
CA ASN A 141 -8.78 3.47 -10.54
C ASN A 141 -7.70 2.38 -10.56
N VAL A 142 -8.14 1.11 -10.48
CA VAL A 142 -7.25 -0.05 -10.55
C VAL A 142 -7.75 -0.95 -11.69
N GLU A 143 -6.98 -1.03 -12.75
CA GLU A 143 -7.26 -1.89 -13.89
C GLU A 143 -6.16 -2.95 -14.00
N VAL A 144 -6.55 -4.21 -14.00
CA VAL A 144 -5.62 -5.35 -14.02
C VAL A 144 -6.08 -6.37 -15.06
N GLY A 145 -5.21 -6.67 -16.03
CA GLY A 145 -5.53 -7.58 -17.11
C GLY A 145 -5.74 -9.05 -16.73
N GLN A 146 -5.28 -9.48 -15.55
CA GLN A 146 -5.39 -10.88 -15.13
C GLN A 146 -5.92 -11.05 -13.72
N THR A 147 -5.14 -10.74 -12.69
CA THR A 147 -5.47 -11.13 -11.32
C THR A 147 -5.14 -10.04 -10.30
N ILE A 148 -6.07 -9.77 -9.39
CA ILE A 148 -5.82 -9.02 -8.15
C ILE A 148 -5.87 -10.00 -6.99
N VAL A 149 -4.84 -10.01 -6.15
CA VAL A 149 -4.79 -10.79 -4.90
C VAL A 149 -4.67 -9.85 -3.72
N VAL A 150 -5.59 -9.97 -2.76
CA VAL A 150 -5.59 -9.18 -1.52
C VAL A 150 -5.55 -10.14 -0.33
N ASN A 151 -4.41 -10.22 0.34
CA ASN A 151 -4.23 -11.03 1.55
C ASN A 151 -4.20 -10.13 2.77
N VAL A 152 -5.12 -10.32 3.70
CA VAL A 152 -5.24 -9.52 4.92
C VAL A 152 -5.25 -10.43 6.14
N GLY A 153 -4.29 -10.24 7.04
CA GLY A 153 -4.11 -11.11 8.22
C GLY A 153 -5.19 -10.95 9.29
N GLN A 154 -5.87 -9.80 9.37
CA GLN A 154 -6.87 -9.54 10.41
C GLN A 154 -8.21 -9.11 9.84
N SER A 155 -8.31 -7.97 9.18
CA SER A 155 -9.59 -7.45 8.71
C SER A 155 -9.44 -6.64 7.43
N ALA A 156 -10.39 -6.79 6.50
CA ALA A 156 -10.61 -5.89 5.39
C ALA A 156 -11.96 -5.20 5.59
N LYS A 157 -12.02 -3.88 5.38
CA LYS A 157 -13.23 -3.08 5.54
C LYS A 157 -13.45 -2.20 4.30
N ILE A 158 -14.64 -2.28 3.73
CA ILE A 158 -15.11 -1.39 2.67
C ILE A 158 -16.28 -0.59 3.23
N VAL A 159 -16.22 0.73 3.11
CA VAL A 159 -17.30 1.65 3.51
C VAL A 159 -17.58 2.55 2.32
N ALA A 160 -18.75 2.43 1.75
CA ALA A 160 -19.21 3.25 0.64
C ALA A 160 -20.73 3.32 0.66
N PRO A 161 -21.37 4.38 0.09
CA PRO A 161 -22.81 4.40 -0.14
C PRO A 161 -23.28 3.24 -1.04
N THR A 162 -22.50 2.87 -2.02
CA THR A 162 -22.76 1.76 -2.95
C THR A 162 -21.50 0.92 -3.13
N VAL A 163 -21.67 -0.40 -3.17
CA VAL A 163 -20.61 -1.37 -3.55
C VAL A 163 -21.19 -2.30 -4.60
N ASP A 164 -20.67 -2.25 -5.81
CA ASP A 164 -21.07 -3.12 -6.92
C ASP A 164 -20.00 -4.19 -7.14
N ILE A 165 -20.45 -5.45 -7.22
CA ILE A 165 -19.58 -6.58 -7.54
C ILE A 165 -20.19 -7.30 -8.74
N GLU A 166 -19.56 -7.18 -9.89
CA GLU A 166 -19.97 -7.85 -11.12
C GLU A 166 -18.98 -8.96 -11.46
N SER A 167 -19.46 -10.19 -11.56
CA SER A 167 -18.62 -11.33 -11.91
C SER A 167 -19.48 -12.50 -12.41
N THR A 168 -18.87 -13.37 -13.22
CA THR A 168 -19.51 -14.64 -13.61
C THR A 168 -19.75 -15.56 -12.42
N THR A 169 -18.85 -15.55 -11.44
CA THR A 169 -18.97 -16.36 -10.22
C THR A 169 -18.37 -15.61 -9.03
N THR A 170 -19.15 -15.44 -7.98
CA THR A 170 -18.69 -14.92 -6.69
C THR A 170 -18.74 -16.02 -5.65
N THR A 171 -17.62 -16.33 -5.02
CA THR A 171 -17.54 -17.30 -3.93
C THR A 171 -17.21 -16.59 -2.62
N ILE A 172 -18.08 -16.72 -1.62
CA ILE A 172 -17.84 -16.23 -0.26
C ILE A 172 -17.71 -17.43 0.66
N LYS A 173 -16.52 -17.68 1.18
CA LYS A 173 -16.26 -18.76 2.15
C LYS A 173 -16.06 -18.15 3.53
N SER A 174 -17.01 -18.29 4.40
CA SER A 174 -16.99 -17.75 5.76
C SER A 174 -17.72 -18.69 6.71
N ALA A 175 -17.32 -18.70 7.98
CA ALA A 175 -18.06 -19.41 9.03
C ALA A 175 -19.45 -18.76 9.25
N ASN A 176 -19.52 -17.42 9.16
CA ASN A 176 -20.76 -16.67 9.29
C ASN A 176 -20.83 -15.58 8.24
N ILE A 177 -21.98 -15.43 7.58
CA ILE A 177 -22.29 -14.34 6.65
C ILE A 177 -23.50 -13.61 7.22
N ASN A 178 -23.34 -12.36 7.60
CA ASN A 178 -24.42 -11.52 8.09
C ASN A 178 -24.81 -10.51 7.00
N LEU A 179 -26.05 -10.62 6.53
CA LEU A 179 -26.67 -9.67 5.60
C LEU A 179 -27.70 -8.87 6.37
N LEU A 180 -27.43 -7.60 6.60
CA LEU A 180 -28.32 -6.70 7.35
C LEU A 180 -29.01 -5.74 6.37
N GLY A 181 -30.34 -5.77 6.37
CA GLY A 181 -31.16 -4.99 5.46
C GLY A 181 -32.02 -5.85 4.55
N GLN A 182 -32.58 -5.24 3.50
CA GLN A 182 -33.34 -5.97 2.49
C GLN A 182 -32.40 -6.70 1.54
N THR A 183 -32.67 -7.96 1.29
CA THR A 183 -31.90 -8.77 0.34
C THR A 183 -32.82 -9.24 -0.79
N LEU A 184 -32.51 -8.85 -2.03
CA LEU A 184 -33.16 -9.37 -3.23
C LEU A 184 -32.25 -10.43 -3.85
N ILE A 185 -32.82 -11.60 -4.16
CA ILE A 185 -32.14 -12.68 -4.86
C ILE A 185 -32.96 -13.03 -6.09
N GLU A 186 -32.41 -12.73 -7.26
CA GLU A 186 -32.98 -13.15 -8.55
C GLU A 186 -32.36 -14.48 -8.95
N GLY A 187 -33.16 -15.56 -8.95
CA GLY A 187 -32.69 -16.92 -9.22
C GLY A 187 -33.09 -17.88 -8.11
N GLY A 188 -32.37 -18.97 -8.00
CA GLY A 188 -32.64 -20.02 -7.03
C GLY A 188 -31.77 -19.97 -5.80
N ILE A 189 -32.28 -20.37 -4.65
CA ILE A 189 -31.52 -20.59 -3.41
C ILE A 189 -31.42 -22.09 -3.17
N THR A 190 -30.21 -22.62 -3.08
CA THR A 190 -29.94 -24.00 -2.69
C THR A 190 -29.14 -24.03 -1.40
N THR A 191 -29.63 -24.70 -0.37
CA THR A 191 -28.93 -24.89 0.89
C THR A 191 -28.38 -26.32 0.99
N ARG A 192 -27.10 -26.43 1.41
CA ARG A 192 -26.48 -27.73 1.71
C ARG A 192 -25.80 -27.64 3.07
N GLY A 193 -25.85 -28.70 3.86
CA GLY A 193 -25.12 -28.78 5.12
C GLY A 193 -23.63 -28.98 4.93
N ALA A 194 -22.88 -28.87 6.02
CA ALA A 194 -21.45 -29.14 6.03
C ALA A 194 -21.12 -30.51 5.49
N GLY A 195 -20.11 -30.60 4.61
CA GLY A 195 -19.76 -31.87 3.94
C GLY A 195 -20.70 -32.30 2.82
N GLY A 196 -21.64 -31.44 2.37
CA GLY A 196 -22.60 -31.75 1.28
C GLY A 196 -23.85 -32.49 1.72
N GLY A 197 -24.07 -32.71 3.01
CA GLY A 197 -25.30 -33.29 3.57
C GLY A 197 -26.48 -32.33 3.54
N ALA A 198 -27.59 -32.72 4.20
CA ALA A 198 -28.79 -31.90 4.30
C ALA A 198 -28.51 -30.59 5.05
N GLY A 199 -28.88 -29.47 4.46
CA GLY A 199 -28.82 -28.13 5.09
C GLY A 199 -30.18 -27.76 5.69
N THR A 200 -30.19 -26.84 6.62
CA THR A 200 -31.40 -26.26 7.18
C THR A 200 -31.55 -24.81 6.67
N PHE A 201 -32.76 -24.50 6.20
CA PHE A 201 -33.17 -23.12 5.92
C PHE A 201 -34.19 -22.73 7.00
N SER A 202 -33.81 -21.87 7.92
CA SER A 202 -34.65 -21.41 9.03
C SER A 202 -35.08 -19.96 8.81
N ILE A 203 -36.35 -19.69 8.98
CA ILE A 203 -36.92 -18.33 8.93
C ILE A 203 -37.60 -18.08 10.27
N ASP A 204 -37.08 -17.05 10.96
CA ASP A 204 -37.73 -16.50 12.15
C ASP A 204 -38.56 -15.28 11.74
N GLY A 205 -39.79 -15.53 11.36
CA GLY A 205 -40.70 -14.55 10.78
C GLY A 205 -41.75 -15.16 9.88
N THR A 206 -42.23 -14.38 8.94
CA THR A 206 -43.26 -14.83 7.98
C THR A 206 -42.61 -15.24 6.65
N LEU A 207 -42.99 -16.41 6.14
CA LEU A 207 -42.66 -16.84 4.77
C LEU A 207 -43.91 -16.68 3.89
N ASP A 208 -43.83 -15.78 2.89
CA ASP A 208 -44.86 -15.62 1.87
C ASP A 208 -44.43 -16.34 0.56
N ILE A 209 -45.26 -17.27 0.09
CA ILE A 209 -45.04 -18.02 -1.16
C ILE A 209 -46.17 -17.71 -2.10
N THR A 210 -45.92 -16.88 -3.10
CA THR A 210 -46.96 -16.40 -4.03
C THR A 210 -47.36 -17.46 -5.09
N GLN A 211 -46.64 -18.57 -5.18
CA GLN A 211 -46.92 -19.66 -6.12
C GLN A 211 -47.07 -20.99 -5.35
N ASN A 212 -46.48 -22.07 -5.83
CA ASN A 212 -46.59 -23.42 -5.26
C ASN A 212 -45.52 -23.69 -4.22
N LEU A 213 -45.91 -24.30 -3.08
CA LEU A 213 -45.01 -24.95 -2.13
C LEU A 213 -45.02 -26.46 -2.44
N SER A 214 -43.83 -27.02 -2.73
CA SER A 214 -43.65 -28.48 -2.91
C SER A 214 -42.68 -29.00 -1.85
N THR A 215 -43.06 -30.04 -1.13
CA THR A 215 -42.22 -30.72 -0.15
C THR A 215 -41.99 -32.16 -0.60
N GLY A 216 -40.74 -32.63 -0.71
CA GLY A 216 -40.39 -34.01 -1.02
C GLY A 216 -40.44 -34.97 0.19
N GLY A 217 -40.75 -34.46 1.37
CA GLY A 217 -40.86 -35.21 2.62
C GLY A 217 -42.07 -34.76 3.44
N ASN A 218 -42.04 -35.01 4.74
CA ASN A 218 -43.10 -34.62 5.65
C ASN A 218 -43.14 -33.11 5.91
N ALA A 219 -44.33 -32.50 5.93
CA ALA A 219 -44.55 -31.16 6.45
C ALA A 219 -45.14 -31.28 7.88
N SER A 220 -44.48 -30.62 8.85
CA SER A 220 -44.96 -30.52 10.24
C SER A 220 -45.34 -29.08 10.52
N ILE A 221 -46.62 -28.85 10.86
CA ILE A 221 -47.18 -27.53 11.06
C ILE A 221 -47.73 -27.46 12.47
N GLY A 222 -47.18 -26.59 13.34
CA GLY A 222 -47.60 -26.46 14.73
C GLY A 222 -48.84 -25.59 14.94
N GLY A 223 -49.36 -24.99 13.88
CA GLY A 223 -50.57 -24.13 13.90
C GLY A 223 -51.68 -24.65 12.97
N SER A 224 -52.58 -23.77 12.62
CA SER A 224 -53.68 -24.09 11.70
C SER A 224 -53.24 -23.99 10.25
N ILE A 225 -53.76 -24.86 9.41
CA ILE A 225 -53.69 -24.79 7.97
C ILE A 225 -55.06 -24.39 7.45
N SER A 226 -55.17 -23.28 6.75
CA SER A 226 -56.43 -22.89 6.12
C SER A 226 -56.25 -22.74 4.61
N ASP A 227 -57.24 -23.11 3.84
CA ASP A 227 -57.32 -22.86 2.41
C ASP A 227 -58.58 -22.03 2.10
N SER A 228 -58.86 -21.79 0.81
CA SER A 228 -60.06 -21.06 0.37
C SER A 228 -61.40 -21.76 0.74
N LYS A 229 -61.36 -23.00 1.23
CA LYS A 229 -62.51 -23.80 1.63
C LYS A 229 -62.65 -23.99 3.14
N GLY A 230 -61.70 -23.51 3.94
CA GLY A 230 -61.74 -23.56 5.39
C GLY A 230 -60.43 -24.02 6.02
N ASP A 231 -60.49 -24.41 7.30
CA ASP A 231 -59.35 -24.88 8.08
C ASP A 231 -59.11 -26.38 7.86
N LEU A 232 -57.96 -26.72 7.28
CA LEU A 232 -57.56 -28.11 7.01
C LEU A 232 -57.25 -28.92 8.29
N THR A 233 -57.02 -28.28 9.41
CA THR A 233 -56.77 -28.93 10.70
C THR A 233 -58.05 -29.67 11.20
N ASN A 234 -59.21 -29.22 10.78
CA ASN A 234 -60.52 -29.78 11.20
C ASN A 234 -61.23 -30.50 10.06
N HIS A 235 -60.55 -30.78 8.96
CA HIS A 235 -61.15 -31.66 7.93
C HIS A 235 -61.35 -33.06 8.48
N SER A 236 -62.57 -33.43 8.77
CA SER A 236 -62.96 -34.83 8.97
C SER A 236 -62.93 -35.52 7.60
N ASN A 237 -62.18 -36.60 7.49
CA ASN A 237 -62.30 -37.53 6.37
C ASN A 237 -63.63 -38.24 6.48
N GLU A 238 -64.72 -37.62 6.03
CA GLU A 238 -65.94 -38.34 5.90
C GLU A 238 -65.73 -39.41 4.82
N GLY A 239 -65.48 -40.67 5.25
CA GLY A 239 -65.58 -41.81 4.44
C GLY A 239 -64.39 -42.72 4.17
N TYR A 240 -63.22 -42.44 4.64
CA TYR A 240 -62.07 -43.35 4.56
C TYR A 240 -61.47 -43.61 5.96
N GLY A 241 -61.94 -44.70 6.58
CA GLY A 241 -61.26 -45.36 7.69
C GLY A 241 -59.86 -45.79 7.22
N ARG A 242 -58.84 -45.50 8.02
CA ARG A 242 -57.54 -46.19 7.90
C ARG A 242 -57.76 -47.57 8.55
N ASP A 243 -57.67 -48.60 7.75
CA ASP A 243 -57.40 -49.98 8.23
C ASP A 243 -55.93 -50.01 8.72
#